data_bba4a810b1e561be2721135f4d568a5f
#
_entry.id   bba4a810b1e561be2721135f4d568a5f
#
_cell.length_a   1.000
_cell.length_b   1.000
_cell.length_c   1.000
_cell.angle_alpha   90.00
_cell.angle_beta   90.00
_cell.angle_gamma   90.00
#
_symmetry.space_group_name_H-M   'P 1'
#
loop_
_entity.id
_entity.type
_entity.pdbx_description
1 polymer ?
#
loop_
_entity_poly.entity_id
_entity_poly.type
_entity_poly.pdbx_seq_one_letter_code
_entity_poly.pdbx_strand_id
1 'polypeptide(L)'
;VSLEIRPATASDHPAIARIILPTIRAGETYALDPGLSEADAVAYWTGADRETFVAEQDEVVLGTYYLRANQAGGGAHVANCGFMTGAAAAGRGIGRAMGEHALDRARERGFSAMQFNFVVSTNQHAVKLWRSLGFAEVGRLPGAFRHPGLGVVDALVMFRTL
;
A
#
# COMPACT_ATOMS: atom_id res chain seq x y z
N VAL A 1 17.11 6.21 17.16
CA VAL A 1 17.04 6.89 15.87
C VAL A 1 15.61 6.85 15.33
N SER A 2 15.15 7.97 14.83
CA SER A 2 13.77 8.13 14.37
C SER A 2 13.54 7.55 12.99
N LEU A 3 12.31 7.13 12.74
CA LEU A 3 11.85 6.73 11.42
C LEU A 3 11.70 7.96 10.53
N GLU A 4 12.24 7.88 9.33
CA GLU A 4 12.08 8.91 8.30
C GLU A 4 11.30 8.32 7.11
N ILE A 5 10.28 9.05 6.67
CA ILE A 5 9.54 8.70 5.45
C ILE A 5 9.88 9.76 4.41
N ARG A 6 10.49 9.34 3.32
CA ARG A 6 11.00 10.23 2.28
C ARG A 6 10.67 9.71 0.88
N PRO A 7 10.69 10.58 -0.14
CA PRO A 7 10.53 10.13 -1.53
C PRO A 7 11.60 9.11 -1.89
N ALA A 8 11.20 8.07 -2.61
CA ALA A 8 12.10 7.07 -3.14
C ALA A 8 12.92 7.64 -4.31
N THR A 9 14.14 7.16 -4.44
CA THR A 9 14.99 7.44 -5.58
C THR A 9 15.36 6.13 -6.28
N ALA A 10 16.00 6.21 -7.45
CA ALA A 10 16.42 5.01 -8.17
C ALA A 10 17.34 4.11 -7.33
N SER A 11 18.13 4.70 -6.44
CA SER A 11 19.01 3.94 -5.53
C SER A 11 18.25 3.10 -4.50
N ASP A 12 16.95 3.39 -4.29
CA ASP A 12 16.09 2.62 -3.37
C ASP A 12 15.46 1.39 -4.04
N HIS A 13 15.55 1.24 -5.36
CA HIS A 13 14.90 0.14 -6.08
C HIS A 13 15.28 -1.25 -5.53
N PRO A 14 16.56 -1.55 -5.22
CA PRO A 14 16.89 -2.84 -4.61
C PRO A 14 16.21 -3.08 -3.25
N ALA A 15 16.13 -2.04 -2.42
CA ALA A 15 15.46 -2.14 -1.12
C ALA A 15 13.95 -2.33 -1.28
N ILE A 16 13.34 -1.60 -2.21
CA ILE A 16 11.92 -1.76 -2.54
C ILE A 16 11.65 -3.18 -3.01
N ALA A 17 12.46 -3.71 -3.91
CA ALA A 17 12.33 -5.10 -4.39
C ALA A 17 12.36 -6.11 -3.23
N ARG A 18 13.28 -5.94 -2.28
CA ARG A 18 13.37 -6.82 -1.10
C ARG A 18 12.11 -6.81 -0.25
N ILE A 19 11.40 -5.69 -0.23
CA ILE A 19 10.16 -5.56 0.55
C ILE A 19 8.96 -6.11 -0.23
N ILE A 20 8.78 -5.72 -1.50
CA ILE A 20 7.56 -6.04 -2.24
C ILE A 20 7.53 -7.46 -2.78
N LEU A 21 8.66 -8.02 -3.19
CA LEU A 21 8.69 -9.35 -3.80
C LEU A 21 8.17 -10.46 -2.89
N PRO A 22 8.57 -10.57 -1.61
CA PRO A 22 8.03 -11.61 -0.75
C PRO A 22 6.50 -11.54 -0.61
N THR A 23 5.94 -10.34 -0.49
CA THR A 23 4.50 -10.13 -0.40
C THR A 23 3.79 -10.51 -1.71
N ILE A 24 4.33 -10.11 -2.85
CA ILE A 24 3.79 -10.45 -4.16
C ILE A 24 3.85 -11.98 -4.38
N ARG A 25 4.99 -12.61 -4.07
CA ARG A 25 5.18 -14.06 -4.23
C ARG A 25 4.24 -14.87 -3.35
N ALA A 26 3.97 -14.41 -2.14
CA ALA A 26 3.05 -15.10 -1.23
C ALA A 26 1.62 -15.12 -1.76
N GLY A 27 1.18 -14.08 -2.46
CA GLY A 27 -0.14 -14.03 -3.07
C GLY A 27 -1.29 -14.00 -2.08
N GLU A 28 -1.06 -13.52 -0.86
CA GLU A 28 -2.06 -13.57 0.22
C GLU A 28 -2.78 -12.25 0.45
N THR A 29 -2.17 -11.12 0.08
CA THR A 29 -2.68 -9.79 0.44
C THR A 29 -2.74 -8.80 -0.71
N TYR A 30 -2.15 -9.09 -1.86
CA TYR A 30 -2.14 -8.22 -3.03
C TYR A 30 -2.61 -8.96 -4.28
N ALA A 31 -3.48 -8.30 -5.05
CA ALA A 31 -4.00 -8.82 -6.32
C ALA A 31 -3.02 -8.51 -7.46
N LEU A 32 -1.78 -8.94 -7.32
CA LEU A 32 -0.75 -8.87 -8.32
C LEU A 32 -0.33 -10.29 -8.70
N ASP A 33 0.10 -10.49 -9.94
CA ASP A 33 0.59 -11.78 -10.39
C ASP A 33 1.81 -12.20 -9.56
N PRO A 34 1.74 -13.32 -8.80
CA PRO A 34 2.88 -13.79 -8.02
C PRO A 34 4.11 -14.12 -8.86
N GLY A 35 3.95 -14.30 -10.15
CA GLY A 35 5.01 -14.59 -11.11
C GLY A 35 5.69 -13.36 -11.73
N LEU A 36 5.30 -12.13 -11.34
CA LEU A 36 5.95 -10.93 -11.85
C LEU A 36 7.47 -10.99 -11.68
N SER A 37 8.20 -10.57 -12.71
CA SER A 37 9.65 -10.39 -12.58
C SER A 37 9.95 -9.30 -11.57
N GLU A 38 11.15 -9.31 -11.01
CA GLU A 38 11.58 -8.24 -10.12
C GLU A 38 11.51 -6.89 -10.82
N ALA A 39 11.97 -6.81 -12.06
CA ALA A 39 11.93 -5.57 -12.84
C ALA A 39 10.51 -5.05 -13.02
N ASP A 40 9.57 -5.92 -13.37
CA ASP A 40 8.18 -5.54 -13.57
C ASP A 40 7.50 -5.16 -12.26
N ALA A 41 7.82 -5.84 -11.16
CA ALA A 41 7.28 -5.51 -9.84
C ALA A 41 7.76 -4.11 -9.40
N VAL A 42 9.04 -3.81 -9.53
CA VAL A 42 9.60 -2.50 -9.20
C VAL A 42 9.02 -1.42 -10.13
N ALA A 43 8.89 -1.69 -11.42
CA ALA A 43 8.30 -0.76 -12.38
C ALA A 43 6.84 -0.44 -12.04
N TYR A 44 6.07 -1.43 -11.60
CA TYR A 44 4.70 -1.22 -11.13
C TYR A 44 4.68 -0.30 -9.90
N TRP A 45 5.54 -0.59 -8.92
CA TRP A 45 5.54 0.11 -7.64
C TRP A 45 6.04 1.55 -7.74
N THR A 46 6.95 1.80 -8.68
CA THR A 46 7.61 3.10 -8.87
C THR A 46 7.17 3.81 -10.16
N GLY A 47 6.01 3.47 -10.71
CA GLY A 47 5.52 4.03 -11.97
C GLY A 47 5.47 5.55 -11.99
N ALA A 48 5.56 6.13 -13.21
CA ALA A 48 5.60 7.58 -13.40
C ALA A 48 4.29 8.29 -13.03
N ASP A 49 3.17 7.54 -12.96
CA ASP A 49 1.86 8.07 -12.58
C ASP A 49 1.65 8.21 -11.08
N ARG A 50 2.67 7.91 -10.27
CA ARG A 50 2.56 7.88 -8.80
C ARG A 50 3.80 8.43 -8.13
N GLU A 51 3.63 8.83 -6.87
CA GLU A 51 4.76 9.17 -5.99
C GLU A 51 5.03 7.95 -5.12
N THR A 52 6.29 7.55 -5.04
CA THR A 52 6.71 6.42 -4.22
C THR A 52 7.59 6.91 -3.08
N PHE A 53 7.33 6.38 -1.89
CA PHE A 53 8.04 6.72 -0.65
C PHE A 53 8.63 5.48 -0.02
N VAL A 54 9.69 5.69 0.74
CA VAL A 54 10.30 4.66 1.58
C VAL A 54 10.31 5.13 3.04
N ALA A 55 10.12 4.18 3.94
CA ALA A 55 10.23 4.39 5.39
C ALA A 55 11.58 3.80 5.84
N GLU A 56 12.48 4.65 6.29
CA GLU A 56 13.86 4.29 6.61
C GLU A 56 14.16 4.59 8.08
N GLN A 57 14.88 3.68 8.72
CA GLN A 57 15.39 3.85 10.07
C GLN A 57 16.77 3.20 10.15
N ASP A 58 17.75 3.90 10.71
CA ASP A 58 19.14 3.43 10.81
C ASP A 58 19.71 2.95 9.46
N GLU A 59 19.43 3.71 8.41
CA GLU A 59 19.86 3.42 7.03
C GLU A 59 19.26 2.12 6.44
N VAL A 60 18.22 1.57 7.09
CA VAL A 60 17.51 0.38 6.61
C VAL A 60 16.11 0.78 6.19
N VAL A 61 15.74 0.46 4.95
CA VAL A 61 14.38 0.65 4.44
C VAL A 61 13.49 -0.47 4.98
N LEU A 62 12.48 -0.10 5.76
CA LEU A 62 11.57 -1.01 6.46
C LEU A 62 10.21 -1.14 5.80
N GLY A 63 9.82 -0.17 5.00
CA GLY A 63 8.54 -0.15 4.31
C GLY A 63 8.55 0.78 3.11
N THR A 64 7.51 0.67 2.30
CA THR A 64 7.35 1.50 1.12
C THR A 64 5.86 1.66 0.80
N TYR A 65 5.48 2.81 0.25
CA TYR A 65 4.15 3.03 -0.27
C TYR A 65 4.18 3.93 -1.50
N TYR A 66 3.13 3.86 -2.29
CA TYR A 66 2.90 4.81 -3.37
C TYR A 66 1.56 5.52 -3.20
N LEU A 67 1.48 6.73 -3.75
CA LEU A 67 0.30 7.58 -3.80
C LEU A 67 0.02 7.97 -5.24
N ARG A 68 -1.22 7.84 -5.68
CA ARG A 68 -1.66 8.27 -7.01
C ARG A 68 -3.12 8.68 -7.00
N ALA A 69 -3.58 9.31 -8.08
CA ALA A 69 -5.01 9.48 -8.29
C ALA A 69 -5.65 8.09 -8.54
N ASN A 70 -6.79 7.83 -7.89
CA ASN A 70 -7.49 6.54 -8.05
C ASN A 70 -8.06 6.38 -9.45
N GLN A 71 -8.64 7.46 -9.98
CA GLN A 71 -9.24 7.49 -11.32
C GLN A 71 -8.78 8.75 -12.05
N ALA A 72 -9.03 8.81 -13.33
CA ALA A 72 -8.76 9.97 -14.15
C ALA A 72 -9.98 10.92 -14.19
N GLY A 73 -9.78 12.10 -14.78
CA GLY A 73 -10.87 13.04 -15.04
C GLY A 73 -11.66 13.40 -13.79
N GLY A 74 -12.95 13.19 -13.81
CA GLY A 74 -13.87 13.52 -12.70
C GLY A 74 -13.62 12.73 -11.41
N GLY A 75 -12.81 11.70 -11.45
CA GLY A 75 -12.41 10.92 -10.28
C GLY A 75 -11.02 11.23 -9.75
N ALA A 76 -10.30 12.20 -10.34
CA ALA A 76 -8.90 12.45 -10.03
C ALA A 76 -8.65 13.11 -8.66
N HIS A 77 -9.69 13.55 -7.98
CA HIS A 77 -9.62 14.15 -6.66
C HIS A 77 -9.56 13.12 -5.52
N VAL A 78 -9.72 11.84 -5.83
CA VAL A 78 -9.62 10.74 -4.87
C VAL A 78 -8.27 10.05 -5.03
N ALA A 79 -7.53 9.94 -3.94
CA ALA A 79 -6.24 9.26 -3.92
C ALA A 79 -6.39 7.75 -3.73
N ASN A 80 -5.41 7.01 -4.20
CA ASN A 80 -5.22 5.60 -3.91
C ASN A 80 -3.77 5.37 -3.50
N CYS A 81 -3.53 4.43 -2.61
CA CYS A 81 -2.20 4.05 -2.15
C CYS A 81 -2.04 2.53 -2.12
N GLY A 82 -0.80 2.08 -2.22
CA GLY A 82 -0.40 0.72 -1.88
C GLY A 82 0.70 0.78 -0.83
N PHE A 83 0.65 -0.12 0.17
CA PHE A 83 1.60 -0.15 1.28
C PHE A 83 2.15 -1.57 1.46
N MET A 84 3.45 -1.67 1.63
CA MET A 84 4.09 -2.93 2.01
C MET A 84 5.19 -2.69 3.04
N THR A 85 5.29 -3.57 4.01
CA THR A 85 6.36 -3.56 5.02
C THR A 85 7.22 -4.80 4.88
N GLY A 86 8.51 -4.66 5.18
CA GLY A 86 9.43 -5.79 5.23
C GLY A 86 9.20 -6.64 6.48
N ALA A 87 9.67 -7.90 6.44
CA ALA A 87 9.56 -8.82 7.57
C ALA A 87 10.22 -8.26 8.85
N ALA A 88 11.32 -7.52 8.69
CA ALA A 88 12.02 -6.90 9.81
C ALA A 88 11.22 -5.76 10.48
N ALA A 89 10.17 -5.27 9.83
CA ALA A 89 9.34 -4.17 10.32
C ALA A 89 8.15 -4.63 11.16
N ALA A 90 7.92 -5.93 11.29
CA ALA A 90 6.76 -6.47 12.00
C ALA A 90 6.70 -5.95 13.45
N GLY A 91 5.55 -5.45 13.87
CA GLY A 91 5.31 -4.95 15.22
C GLY A 91 5.98 -3.61 15.54
N ARG A 92 6.55 -2.91 14.56
CA ARG A 92 7.29 -1.66 14.79
C ARG A 92 6.48 -0.41 14.43
N GLY A 93 5.20 -0.55 14.06
CA GLY A 93 4.33 0.57 13.73
C GLY A 93 4.62 1.24 12.37
N ILE A 94 5.37 0.59 11.50
CA ILE A 94 5.78 1.17 10.20
C ILE A 94 4.57 1.40 9.29
N GLY A 95 3.64 0.44 9.25
CA GLY A 95 2.42 0.58 8.44
C GLY A 95 1.56 1.77 8.86
N ARG A 96 1.40 1.98 10.17
CA ARG A 96 0.68 3.15 10.70
C ARG A 96 1.38 4.45 10.35
N ALA A 97 2.70 4.51 10.54
CA ALA A 97 3.47 5.71 10.22
C ALA A 97 3.36 6.08 8.74
N MET A 98 3.45 5.09 7.85
CA MET A 98 3.27 5.32 6.42
C MET A 98 1.84 5.76 6.10
N GLY A 99 0.84 5.14 6.72
CA GLY A 99 -0.57 5.51 6.52
C GLY A 99 -0.85 6.97 6.92
N GLU A 100 -0.34 7.39 8.07
CA GLU A 100 -0.47 8.79 8.53
C GLU A 100 0.26 9.75 7.59
N HIS A 101 1.47 9.40 7.16
CA HIS A 101 2.23 10.20 6.21
C HIS A 101 1.48 10.33 4.86
N ALA A 102 0.90 9.24 4.39
CA ALA A 102 0.13 9.23 3.14
C ALA A 102 -1.11 10.12 3.20
N LEU A 103 -1.81 10.12 4.33
CA LEU A 103 -2.96 11.01 4.54
C LEU A 103 -2.53 12.49 4.48
N ASP A 104 -1.46 12.84 5.16
CA ASP A 104 -0.92 14.20 5.13
C ASP A 104 -0.44 14.59 3.73
N ARG A 105 0.27 13.69 3.06
CA ARG A 105 0.74 13.95 1.69
C ARG A 105 -0.42 14.11 0.70
N ALA A 106 -1.47 13.30 0.84
CA ALA A 106 -2.66 13.43 0.01
C ALA A 106 -3.33 14.79 0.19
N ARG A 107 -3.42 15.28 1.42
CA ARG A 107 -3.95 16.64 1.70
C ARG A 107 -3.08 17.72 1.07
N GLU A 108 -1.76 17.64 1.22
CA GLU A 108 -0.82 18.58 0.60
C GLU A 108 -0.98 18.63 -0.93
N ARG A 109 -1.25 17.48 -1.55
CA ARG A 109 -1.46 17.36 -2.99
C ARG A 109 -2.85 17.81 -3.43
N GLY A 110 -3.74 18.17 -2.51
CA GLY A 110 -5.08 18.65 -2.81
C GLY A 110 -6.13 17.54 -3.03
N PHE A 111 -5.83 16.28 -2.72
CA PHE A 111 -6.83 15.23 -2.75
C PHE A 111 -7.87 15.45 -1.65
N SER A 112 -9.14 15.18 -1.94
CA SER A 112 -10.24 15.36 -0.99
C SER A 112 -10.70 14.07 -0.33
N ALA A 113 -10.23 12.93 -0.80
CA ALA A 113 -10.54 11.62 -0.25
C ALA A 113 -9.44 10.61 -0.62
N MET A 114 -9.44 9.48 0.08
CA MET A 114 -8.58 8.35 -0.23
C MET A 114 -9.40 7.07 -0.26
N GLN A 115 -9.20 6.25 -1.27
CA GLN A 115 -9.91 5.00 -1.46
C GLN A 115 -8.95 3.85 -1.69
N PHE A 116 -9.18 2.75 -0.97
CA PHE A 116 -8.52 1.47 -1.22
C PHE A 116 -9.50 0.58 -1.95
N ASN A 117 -9.14 0.16 -3.16
CA ASN A 117 -10.06 -0.55 -4.06
C ASN A 117 -10.21 -2.02 -3.73
N PHE A 118 -9.24 -2.60 -3.02
CA PHE A 118 -9.16 -4.04 -2.93
C PHE A 118 -8.36 -4.46 -1.68
N VAL A 119 -9.00 -4.41 -0.52
CA VAL A 119 -8.39 -4.86 0.73
C VAL A 119 -8.87 -6.29 0.97
N VAL A 120 -7.95 -7.24 0.88
CA VAL A 120 -8.29 -8.66 1.08
C VAL A 120 -8.81 -8.86 2.51
N SER A 121 -10.01 -9.41 2.65
CA SER A 121 -10.73 -9.48 3.95
C SER A 121 -9.97 -10.29 5.02
N THR A 122 -9.16 -11.25 4.61
CA THR A 122 -8.34 -12.05 5.52
C THR A 122 -7.11 -11.34 6.04
N ASN A 123 -6.75 -10.20 5.43
CA ASN A 123 -5.68 -9.34 5.94
C ASN A 123 -6.23 -8.45 7.08
N GLN A 124 -6.56 -9.09 8.20
CA GLN A 124 -7.22 -8.43 9.32
C GLN A 124 -6.37 -7.33 9.96
N HIS A 125 -5.05 -7.50 9.95
CA HIS A 125 -4.14 -6.48 10.46
C HIS A 125 -4.29 -5.17 9.67
N ALA A 126 -4.32 -5.25 8.35
CA ALA A 126 -4.52 -4.07 7.50
C ALA A 126 -5.93 -3.48 7.69
N VAL A 127 -6.97 -4.31 7.72
CA VAL A 127 -8.35 -3.84 7.93
C VAL A 127 -8.47 -3.06 9.24
N LYS A 128 -7.91 -3.57 10.33
CA LYS A 128 -7.91 -2.88 11.62
C LYS A 128 -7.14 -1.57 11.57
N LEU A 129 -5.99 -1.57 10.91
CA LEU A 129 -5.18 -0.37 10.76
C LEU A 129 -5.95 0.72 10.01
N TRP A 130 -6.54 0.39 8.87
CA TRP A 130 -7.28 1.37 8.08
C TRP A 130 -8.49 1.90 8.83
N ARG A 131 -9.23 1.05 9.53
CA ARG A 131 -10.34 1.50 10.38
C ARG A 131 -9.85 2.46 11.47
N SER A 132 -8.73 2.16 12.11
CA SER A 132 -8.16 3.02 13.14
C SER A 132 -7.70 4.38 12.59
N LEU A 133 -7.39 4.44 11.29
CA LEU A 133 -7.06 5.69 10.59
C LEU A 133 -8.28 6.39 9.95
N GLY A 134 -9.49 5.95 10.29
CA GLY A 134 -10.72 6.62 9.89
C GLY A 134 -11.34 6.14 8.59
N PHE A 135 -10.84 5.05 8.00
CA PHE A 135 -11.44 4.47 6.79
C PHE A 135 -12.67 3.65 7.16
N ALA A 136 -13.72 3.80 6.37
CA ALA A 136 -14.93 2.97 6.46
C ALA A 136 -14.97 1.95 5.33
N GLU A 137 -15.51 0.76 5.63
CA GLU A 137 -15.85 -0.20 4.58
C GLU A 137 -17.09 0.31 3.86
N VAL A 138 -16.96 0.69 2.60
CA VAL A 138 -18.04 1.22 1.76
C VAL A 138 -18.58 0.21 0.78
N GLY A 139 -17.88 -0.91 0.60
CA GLY A 139 -18.31 -1.99 -0.27
C GLY A 139 -17.56 -3.29 0.03
N ARG A 140 -18.19 -4.39 -0.34
CA ARG A 140 -17.61 -5.72 -0.21
C ARG A 140 -17.78 -6.44 -1.54
N LEU A 141 -16.70 -7.02 -2.03
CA LEU A 141 -16.65 -7.77 -3.29
C LEU A 141 -16.65 -9.26 -2.93
N PRO A 142 -17.80 -9.96 -3.04
CA PRO A 142 -17.89 -11.35 -2.61
C PRO A 142 -16.98 -12.25 -3.44
N GLY A 143 -16.15 -13.04 -2.76
CA GLY A 143 -15.30 -14.03 -3.41
C GLY A 143 -14.33 -13.49 -4.44
N ALA A 144 -13.94 -12.21 -4.35
CA ALA A 144 -13.15 -11.55 -5.39
C ALA A 144 -11.67 -11.92 -5.37
N PHE A 145 -11.19 -12.56 -4.31
CA PHE A 145 -9.77 -12.91 -4.18
C PHE A 145 -9.60 -14.40 -3.88
N ARG A 146 -8.70 -15.04 -4.62
CA ARG A 146 -8.35 -16.45 -4.37
C ARG A 146 -7.11 -16.51 -3.49
N HIS A 147 -7.33 -16.75 -2.19
CA HIS A 147 -6.25 -16.90 -1.23
C HIS A 147 -5.61 -18.29 -1.39
N PRO A 148 -4.29 -18.40 -1.44
CA PRO A 148 -3.62 -19.69 -1.69
C PRO A 148 -3.89 -20.75 -0.62
N GLY A 149 -4.13 -20.34 0.62
CA GLY A 149 -4.38 -21.27 1.73
C GLY A 149 -5.83 -21.40 2.15
N LEU A 150 -6.66 -20.38 1.89
CA LEU A 150 -8.04 -20.30 2.41
C LEU A 150 -9.12 -20.41 1.35
N GLY A 151 -8.72 -20.52 0.08
CA GLY A 151 -9.66 -20.52 -1.03
C GLY A 151 -10.18 -19.11 -1.36
N VAL A 152 -11.38 -19.04 -1.91
CA VAL A 152 -11.98 -17.78 -2.35
C VAL A 152 -12.45 -16.99 -1.13
N VAL A 153 -12.00 -15.74 -1.01
CA VAL A 153 -12.34 -14.82 0.08
C VAL A 153 -12.78 -13.47 -0.49
N ASP A 154 -13.42 -12.66 0.35
CA ASP A 154 -13.91 -11.35 -0.06
C ASP A 154 -12.78 -10.32 -0.12
N ALA A 155 -13.01 -9.25 -0.89
CA ALA A 155 -12.21 -8.04 -0.84
C ALA A 155 -13.09 -6.87 -0.41
N LEU A 156 -12.51 -5.93 0.31
CA LEU A 156 -13.21 -4.76 0.82
C LEU A 156 -12.80 -3.52 0.03
N VAL A 157 -13.77 -2.63 -0.21
CA VAL A 157 -13.50 -1.28 -0.67
C VAL A 157 -13.59 -0.37 0.56
N MET A 158 -12.52 0.35 0.85
CA MET A 158 -12.44 1.22 2.02
C MET A 158 -12.20 2.66 1.58
N PHE A 159 -12.82 3.60 2.29
CA PHE A 159 -12.86 5.00 1.86
C PHE A 159 -12.77 5.94 3.06
N ARG A 160 -12.07 7.06 2.87
CA ARG A 160 -12.00 8.13 3.86
C ARG A 160 -12.01 9.49 3.18
N THR A 161 -12.84 10.42 3.66
CA THR A 161 -12.74 11.84 3.31
C THR A 161 -11.54 12.46 4.03
N LEU A 162 -10.83 13.33 3.38
CA LEU A 162 -9.65 14.00 3.93
C LEU A 162 -9.94 15.40 4.48
#